data_82280659992ff1ecaee525802d5aa74e
#
_entry.id   82280659992ff1ecaee525802d5aa74e
#
_cell.length_a   1.000
_cell.length_b   1.000
_cell.length_c   1.000
_cell.angle_alpha   90.00
_cell.angle_beta   90.00
_cell.angle_gamma   90.00
#
_symmetry.space_group_name_H-M   'P 1'
#
loop_
_entity.id
_entity.type
_entity.pdbx_description
1 polymer ?
#
loop_
_entity_poly.entity_id
_entity_poly.type
_entity_poly.pdbx_seq_one_letter_code
_entity_poly.pdbx_strand_id
1 'polypeptide(L)'
;MQKKQTILVVASLLVVVLSVTLAYFTAQIIGKGKDVLVTSADLKIVFTDTDGNIEGTGITPGWSSSKTFTVKNESNGTYKYDIIIKDLINTFKTYKYLQYKITSTDGGYNMTEYSYLPKASTKEDVALAYEISIDKGKTHTYTVEIKYVNDEYVDQSIDMGQSLNGTIYIREFTKPIMKLTDKLMADNPTIGTRTTFTAFTETNKGTLYKATEQIGTNPVKDVYYFAGDAKNNWVKFGKTTESSCTYKGKEVVYVNMTDRIRRNPETETECTSTNICDAIYIGYVVGLTENECSGMDVTNWITEKATWNGTSTKDIYWRIIRTNADGSIKLLYAGTSPDTTSGYIGTGTFNATYNDPMYVGYKYGTTGSLENNRLNTNDSTIKTYIDNWYKNNLTAYTKYLSNNAVYCNDRNLASGSTYSPSDYFEYASYDRIDTNKQPTYNCTNMSDAFSVNNTSAKLDYPIGLMTIDELSYAGGESNTDLTAPYAWYYTNANGESITNFAESWSLSPFNWDGSYSLVWYWGDSSHPGYLDFDGVDSLNAVRPSVSLSSCNLISRGNGSPEKPYEVYTGSGVCE
;
A
#
# COMPACT_ATOMS: atom_id res chain seq x y z
N MET A 1 41.97 47.00 -9.36
CA MET A 1 40.66 46.33 -9.35
C MET A 1 40.71 44.86 -9.85
N GLN A 2 41.42 44.53 -10.90
CA GLN A 2 41.44 43.14 -11.42
C GLN A 2 41.92 42.06 -10.43
N LYS A 3 42.94 42.29 -9.61
CA LYS A 3 43.44 41.29 -8.63
C LYS A 3 42.40 40.92 -7.53
N LYS A 4 41.51 41.85 -7.12
CA LYS A 4 40.45 41.55 -6.15
C LYS A 4 39.31 40.74 -6.75
N GLN A 5 38.98 40.97 -8.01
CA GLN A 5 37.96 40.18 -8.72
C GLN A 5 38.42 38.73 -8.96
N THR A 6 39.70 38.54 -9.34
CA THR A 6 40.26 37.19 -9.54
C THR A 6 40.29 36.39 -8.23
N ILE A 7 40.60 36.99 -7.11
CA ILE A 7 40.58 36.34 -5.79
C ILE A 7 39.13 35.96 -5.38
N LEU A 8 38.15 36.80 -5.68
CA LEU A 8 36.74 36.52 -5.36
C LEU A 8 36.19 35.36 -6.22
N VAL A 9 36.54 35.29 -7.50
CA VAL A 9 36.16 34.19 -8.40
C VAL A 9 36.83 32.87 -8.02
N VAL A 10 38.10 32.91 -7.64
CA VAL A 10 38.81 31.71 -7.17
C VAL A 10 38.27 31.24 -5.82
N ALA A 11 37.92 32.16 -4.91
CA ALA A 11 37.32 31.83 -3.62
C ALA A 11 35.89 31.26 -3.79
N SER A 12 35.09 31.81 -4.70
CA SER A 12 33.75 31.25 -5.00
C SER A 12 33.82 29.92 -5.72
N LEU A 13 34.77 29.69 -6.65
CA LEU A 13 35.03 28.38 -7.24
C LEU A 13 35.52 27.35 -6.21
N LEU A 14 36.36 27.74 -5.26
CA LEU A 14 36.82 26.87 -4.17
C LEU A 14 35.66 26.51 -3.22
N VAL A 15 34.75 27.43 -2.94
CA VAL A 15 33.56 27.18 -2.13
C VAL A 15 32.59 26.25 -2.87
N VAL A 16 32.39 26.42 -4.17
CA VAL A 16 31.56 25.52 -4.99
C VAL A 16 32.21 24.14 -5.10
N VAL A 17 33.53 24.04 -5.31
CA VAL A 17 34.25 22.76 -5.33
C VAL A 17 34.25 22.09 -3.95
N LEU A 18 34.34 22.84 -2.85
CA LEU A 18 34.23 22.31 -1.48
C LEU A 18 32.79 21.93 -1.10
N SER A 19 31.78 22.56 -1.68
CA SER A 19 30.38 22.17 -1.46
C SER A 19 29.94 20.92 -2.25
N VAL A 20 30.64 20.59 -3.33
CA VAL A 20 30.38 19.37 -4.12
C VAL A 20 31.17 18.15 -3.59
N THR A 21 32.16 18.33 -2.70
CA THR A 21 33.10 17.26 -2.32
C THR A 21 32.88 16.65 -0.93
N LEU A 22 31.79 16.94 -0.20
CA LEU A 22 31.62 16.45 1.18
C LEU A 22 30.26 15.80 1.45
N ALA A 23 29.75 14.99 0.54
CA ALA A 23 28.70 14.03 0.85
C ALA A 23 29.34 12.68 1.25
N TYR A 24 29.90 12.58 2.44
CA TYR A 24 30.45 11.34 2.96
C TYR A 24 29.47 10.68 3.93
N PHE A 25 29.09 9.44 3.61
CA PHE A 25 28.36 8.55 4.51
C PHE A 25 29.33 7.52 5.08
N THR A 26 29.02 6.98 6.23
CA THR A 26 29.71 5.82 6.76
C THR A 26 28.75 4.63 6.79
N ALA A 27 29.14 3.51 6.19
CA ALA A 27 28.47 2.24 6.38
C ALA A 27 29.46 1.26 7.00
N GLN A 28 29.00 0.53 7.99
CA GLN A 28 29.73 -0.55 8.58
C GLN A 28 28.75 -1.68 8.94
N ILE A 29 28.71 -2.71 8.11
CA ILE A 29 28.02 -3.95 8.44
C ILE A 29 29.09 -5.03 8.60
N ILE A 30 29.30 -5.42 9.84
CA ILE A 30 30.36 -6.34 10.25
C ILE A 30 29.75 -7.74 10.39
N GLY A 31 30.44 -8.76 9.90
CA GLY A 31 30.26 -10.13 10.38
C GLY A 31 31.01 -10.31 11.70
N LYS A 32 30.56 -11.17 12.57
CA LYS A 32 31.38 -11.61 13.69
C LYS A 32 32.47 -12.53 13.15
N GLY A 33 33.68 -12.03 12.96
CA GLY A 33 34.83 -12.70 12.37
C GLY A 33 35.32 -13.98 13.08
N LYS A 34 34.41 -14.85 13.46
CA LYS A 34 34.63 -16.23 13.93
C LYS A 34 33.33 -17.03 13.82
N ASP A 35 33.46 -18.34 13.73
CA ASP A 35 32.32 -19.25 13.75
C ASP A 35 31.41 -18.95 14.95
N VAL A 36 30.16 -18.59 14.70
CA VAL A 36 29.14 -18.39 15.71
C VAL A 36 28.30 -19.65 15.75
N LEU A 37 28.37 -20.35 16.88
CA LEU A 37 27.55 -21.50 17.14
C LEU A 37 26.23 -21.04 17.76
N VAL A 38 25.12 -21.24 17.06
CA VAL A 38 23.77 -21.09 17.60
C VAL A 38 23.34 -22.45 18.12
N THR A 39 23.22 -22.60 19.42
CA THR A 39 22.83 -23.87 20.04
C THR A 39 21.57 -23.70 20.89
N SER A 40 20.56 -24.51 20.63
CA SER A 40 19.59 -24.97 21.61
C SER A 40 19.85 -26.47 21.88
N ALA A 41 19.09 -27.14 22.74
CA ALA A 41 19.38 -28.52 23.17
C ALA A 41 19.61 -29.51 22.00
N ASP A 42 19.01 -29.27 20.82
CA ASP A 42 19.12 -30.14 19.65
C ASP A 42 19.59 -29.40 18.37
N LEU A 43 19.75 -28.08 18.40
CA LEU A 43 20.12 -27.24 17.27
C LEU A 43 21.60 -26.88 17.31
N LYS A 44 22.32 -27.18 16.24
CA LYS A 44 23.70 -26.77 16.03
C LYS A 44 23.87 -26.18 14.63
N ILE A 45 23.74 -24.85 14.53
CA ILE A 45 24.00 -24.11 13.30
C ILE A 45 25.29 -23.34 13.43
N VAL A 46 26.19 -23.55 12.47
CA VAL A 46 27.48 -22.87 12.38
C VAL A 46 27.36 -21.76 11.33
N PHE A 47 27.57 -20.53 11.75
CA PHE A 47 27.71 -19.37 10.90
C PHE A 47 29.19 -19.07 10.74
N THR A 48 29.70 -19.13 9.50
CA THR A 48 31.07 -18.80 9.17
C THR A 48 31.12 -17.55 8.33
N ASP A 49 31.76 -16.53 8.84
CA ASP A 49 32.04 -15.29 8.13
C ASP A 49 33.27 -15.50 7.24
N THR A 50 33.04 -15.56 5.93
CA THR A 50 34.10 -16.00 4.99
C THR A 50 34.82 -14.86 4.31
N ASP A 51 34.28 -13.65 4.24
CA ASP A 51 34.94 -12.55 3.50
C ASP A 51 34.41 -11.17 3.90
N GLY A 52 35.33 -10.23 4.03
CA GLY A 52 35.18 -8.77 4.14
C GLY A 52 34.02 -8.22 5.00
N ASN A 53 34.17 -6.99 5.43
CA ASN A 53 33.06 -6.22 5.98
C ASN A 53 32.42 -5.39 4.86
N ILE A 54 31.12 -5.12 4.96
CA ILE A 54 30.53 -4.05 4.16
C ILE A 54 30.95 -2.74 4.83
N GLU A 55 31.99 -2.15 4.33
CA GLU A 55 32.58 -0.93 4.86
C GLU A 55 32.69 0.14 3.77
N GLY A 56 32.45 1.39 4.15
CA GLY A 56 32.66 2.53 3.28
C GLY A 56 32.81 3.79 4.10
N THR A 57 33.95 4.48 3.89
CA THR A 57 34.13 5.87 4.31
C THR A 57 33.98 6.73 3.07
N GLY A 58 33.10 7.77 3.13
CA GLY A 58 32.85 8.60 1.95
C GLY A 58 31.89 7.95 0.93
N ILE A 59 30.88 7.27 1.41
CA ILE A 59 29.83 6.71 0.54
C ILE A 59 29.13 7.85 -0.19
N THR A 60 28.98 7.67 -1.50
CA THR A 60 28.23 8.58 -2.38
C THR A 60 27.14 7.80 -3.10
N PRO A 61 26.10 8.44 -3.64
CA PRO A 61 25.19 7.78 -4.56
C PRO A 61 25.93 7.01 -5.65
N GLY A 62 25.47 5.79 -5.94
CA GLY A 62 26.17 4.84 -6.81
C GLY A 62 27.13 3.86 -6.10
N TRP A 63 27.35 4.02 -4.78
CA TRP A 63 28.14 3.06 -3.99
C TRP A 63 27.46 1.70 -3.86
N SER A 64 28.25 0.63 -3.90
CA SER A 64 27.82 -0.70 -3.50
C SER A 64 28.95 -1.47 -2.80
N SER A 65 28.57 -2.41 -1.95
CA SER A 65 29.48 -3.33 -1.29
C SER A 65 28.77 -4.65 -1.00
N SER A 66 29.53 -5.74 -0.96
CA SER A 66 28.97 -7.07 -0.69
C SER A 66 29.75 -7.82 0.37
N LYS A 67 29.06 -8.78 1.01
CA LYS A 67 29.62 -9.67 2.02
C LYS A 67 29.16 -11.09 1.78
N THR A 68 30.10 -12.05 1.89
CA THR A 68 29.84 -13.47 1.77
C THR A 68 29.93 -14.16 3.13
N PHE A 69 29.04 -15.14 3.38
CA PHE A 69 29.08 -15.99 4.58
C PHE A 69 28.42 -17.33 4.31
N THR A 70 28.65 -18.30 5.19
CA THR A 70 28.02 -19.62 5.11
C THR A 70 27.21 -19.94 6.36
N VAL A 71 26.16 -20.73 6.18
CA VAL A 71 25.32 -21.28 7.24
C VAL A 71 25.29 -22.79 7.06
N LYS A 72 25.82 -23.56 8.05
CA LYS A 72 25.86 -25.02 8.01
C LYS A 72 24.99 -25.60 9.14
N ASN A 73 24.15 -26.56 8.80
CA ASN A 73 23.39 -27.30 9.78
C ASN A 73 24.15 -28.55 10.20
N GLU A 74 24.70 -28.56 11.41
CA GLU A 74 25.36 -29.73 12.07
C GLU A 74 24.44 -30.48 13.03
N SER A 75 23.15 -30.17 13.06
CA SER A 75 22.14 -30.82 13.87
C SER A 75 21.71 -32.16 13.29
N ASN A 76 20.88 -32.90 14.05
CA ASN A 76 20.37 -34.19 13.63
C ASN A 76 19.08 -34.15 12.79
N GLY A 77 18.53 -32.96 12.51
CA GLY A 77 17.28 -32.75 11.74
C GLY A 77 17.34 -31.56 10.80
N THR A 78 16.23 -31.33 10.11
CA THR A 78 16.00 -30.10 9.34
C THR A 78 15.59 -28.98 10.28
N TYR A 79 16.20 -27.82 10.15
CA TYR A 79 15.92 -26.64 10.97
C TYR A 79 15.63 -25.42 10.13
N LYS A 80 15.05 -24.40 10.78
CA LYS A 80 14.77 -23.10 10.16
C LYS A 80 15.52 -21.99 10.87
N TYR A 81 16.01 -21.02 10.10
CA TYR A 81 16.74 -19.87 10.63
C TYR A 81 16.38 -18.58 9.90
N ASP A 82 16.71 -17.46 10.56
CA ASP A 82 16.62 -16.11 10.01
C ASP A 82 18.02 -15.56 9.74
N ILE A 83 18.15 -14.77 8.67
CA ILE A 83 19.30 -13.89 8.44
C ILE A 83 18.88 -12.51 8.91
N ILE A 84 19.61 -11.92 9.86
CA ILE A 84 19.31 -10.61 10.42
C ILE A 84 20.51 -9.67 10.31
N ILE A 85 20.25 -8.36 10.30
CA ILE A 85 21.23 -7.36 10.75
C ILE A 85 20.91 -7.09 12.20
N LYS A 86 21.81 -7.49 13.08
CA LYS A 86 21.74 -7.23 14.50
C LYS A 86 22.26 -5.82 14.81
N ASP A 87 21.64 -5.13 15.76
CA ASP A 87 22.00 -3.77 16.17
C ASP A 87 22.04 -2.79 14.97
N LEU A 88 21.14 -2.92 14.00
CA LEU A 88 21.07 -2.01 12.86
C LEU A 88 20.85 -0.57 13.34
N ILE A 89 21.66 0.34 12.84
CA ILE A 89 21.44 1.78 12.82
C ILE A 89 21.42 2.20 11.34
N ASN A 90 20.33 2.78 10.90
CA ASN A 90 20.18 3.36 9.55
C ASN A 90 19.49 4.73 9.68
N THR A 91 20.27 5.80 9.59
CA THR A 91 19.78 7.17 9.74
C THR A 91 19.55 7.88 8.41
N PHE A 92 19.74 7.20 7.27
CA PHE A 92 19.50 7.77 5.95
C PHE A 92 18.08 8.30 5.83
N LYS A 93 17.93 9.53 5.36
CA LYS A 93 16.63 10.17 5.12
C LYS A 93 16.01 9.67 3.82
N THR A 94 16.84 9.49 2.79
CA THR A 94 16.46 8.87 1.52
C THR A 94 16.64 7.34 1.55
N TYR A 95 16.20 6.70 2.63
CA TYR A 95 16.45 5.27 2.90
C TYR A 95 16.01 4.31 1.79
N LYS A 96 15.09 4.69 0.90
CA LYS A 96 14.66 3.88 -0.25
C LYS A 96 15.77 3.63 -1.26
N TYR A 97 16.72 4.56 -1.34
CA TYR A 97 17.89 4.42 -2.21
C TYR A 97 18.97 3.56 -1.57
N LEU A 98 18.85 3.28 -0.25
CA LEU A 98 19.72 2.33 0.43
C LEU A 98 19.09 0.95 0.40
N GLN A 99 19.55 0.10 -0.52
CA GLN A 99 18.91 -1.16 -0.86
C GLN A 99 19.84 -2.35 -0.58
N TYR A 100 19.25 -3.52 -0.31
CA TYR A 100 19.99 -4.77 -0.15
C TYR A 100 19.41 -5.89 -1.00
N LYS A 101 20.26 -6.88 -1.31
CA LYS A 101 19.88 -8.12 -1.96
C LYS A 101 20.65 -9.28 -1.35
N ILE A 102 19.97 -10.40 -1.12
CA ILE A 102 20.59 -11.66 -0.67
C ILE A 102 20.47 -12.67 -1.79
N THR A 103 21.59 -13.33 -2.11
CA THR A 103 21.64 -14.40 -3.08
C THR A 103 22.35 -15.62 -2.51
N SER A 104 21.98 -16.81 -2.98
CA SER A 104 22.63 -18.09 -2.64
C SER A 104 22.73 -18.96 -3.88
N THR A 105 23.80 -19.71 -4.02
CA THR A 105 24.05 -20.60 -5.16
C THR A 105 23.84 -22.08 -4.85
N ASP A 106 23.52 -22.43 -3.60
CA ASP A 106 23.52 -23.79 -3.08
C ASP A 106 22.25 -24.19 -2.29
N GLY A 107 21.11 -23.59 -2.67
CA GLY A 107 19.78 -23.94 -2.12
C GLY A 107 19.31 -23.08 -0.97
N GLY A 108 20.07 -22.04 -0.59
CA GLY A 108 19.63 -21.04 0.38
C GLY A 108 18.58 -20.06 -0.20
N TYR A 109 18.24 -19.06 0.60
CA TYR A 109 17.28 -18.04 0.23
C TYR A 109 17.84 -17.10 -0.86
N ASN A 110 17.03 -16.81 -1.88
CA ASN A 110 17.38 -15.90 -2.96
C ASN A 110 16.30 -14.82 -3.13
N MET A 111 16.73 -13.56 -3.13
CA MET A 111 15.92 -12.44 -3.55
C MET A 111 16.04 -12.26 -5.08
N THR A 112 14.92 -12.10 -5.76
CA THR A 112 14.90 -11.72 -7.17
C THR A 112 15.23 -10.25 -7.35
N GLU A 113 14.73 -9.40 -6.44
CA GLU A 113 14.84 -7.95 -6.48
C GLU A 113 15.55 -7.39 -5.25
N TYR A 114 16.00 -6.14 -5.33
CA TYR A 114 16.49 -5.40 -4.18
C TYR A 114 15.33 -4.95 -3.29
N SER A 115 15.56 -4.92 -1.99
CA SER A 115 14.65 -4.38 -0.99
C SER A 115 15.32 -3.23 -0.23
N TYR A 116 14.53 -2.35 0.35
CA TYR A 116 15.07 -1.25 1.15
C TYR A 116 15.59 -1.73 2.49
N LEU A 117 16.68 -1.13 2.96
CA LEU A 117 17.05 -1.24 4.36
C LEU A 117 16.16 -0.32 5.20
N PRO A 118 15.43 -0.84 6.19
CA PRO A 118 14.54 -0.02 7.00
C PRO A 118 15.32 1.02 7.80
N LYS A 119 14.68 2.15 8.09
CA LYS A 119 15.20 3.15 9.04
C LYS A 119 15.33 2.54 10.44
N ALA A 120 16.40 2.89 11.12
CA ALA A 120 16.65 2.53 12.51
C ALA A 120 17.47 3.65 13.17
N SER A 121 16.80 4.56 13.86
CA SER A 121 17.48 5.66 14.59
C SER A 121 18.14 5.20 15.89
N THR A 122 17.71 4.06 16.40
CA THR A 122 18.28 3.36 17.55
C THR A 122 18.61 1.93 17.12
N LYS A 123 19.43 1.24 17.88
CA LYS A 123 19.82 -0.15 17.59
C LYS A 123 18.61 -1.08 17.53
N GLU A 124 18.44 -1.75 16.40
CA GLU A 124 17.35 -2.68 16.16
C GLU A 124 17.83 -3.94 15.44
N ASP A 125 17.27 -5.11 15.79
CA ASP A 125 17.49 -6.34 15.03
C ASP A 125 16.50 -6.39 13.87
N VAL A 126 17.00 -6.42 12.63
CA VAL A 126 16.19 -6.43 11.42
C VAL A 126 16.40 -7.72 10.65
N ALA A 127 15.33 -8.48 10.44
CA ALA A 127 15.40 -9.66 9.59
C ALA A 127 15.46 -9.25 8.12
N LEU A 128 16.50 -9.70 7.43
CA LEU A 128 16.68 -9.57 5.98
C LEU A 128 16.00 -10.73 5.24
N ALA A 129 16.03 -11.92 5.83
CA ALA A 129 15.32 -13.11 5.38
C ALA A 129 14.95 -13.97 6.58
N TYR A 130 13.82 -14.65 6.53
CA TYR A 130 13.31 -15.44 7.66
C TYR A 130 12.73 -16.77 7.20
N GLU A 131 12.61 -17.71 8.16
CA GLU A 131 12.06 -19.07 7.97
C GLU A 131 12.80 -19.88 6.90
N ILE A 132 14.11 -19.70 6.76
CA ILE A 132 14.93 -20.43 5.79
C ILE A 132 15.16 -21.84 6.30
N SER A 133 14.69 -22.84 5.54
CA SER A 133 14.87 -24.25 5.88
C SER A 133 16.24 -24.73 5.45
N ILE A 134 16.93 -25.51 6.31
CA ILE A 134 18.20 -26.14 6.01
C ILE A 134 18.23 -27.57 6.52
N ASP A 135 18.46 -28.54 5.63
CA ASP A 135 18.52 -29.95 5.97
C ASP A 135 19.80 -30.32 6.72
N LYS A 136 19.75 -31.44 7.45
CA LYS A 136 20.89 -31.99 8.14
C LYS A 136 22.12 -32.09 7.23
N GLY A 137 23.26 -31.60 7.72
CA GLY A 137 24.54 -31.66 7.08
C GLY A 137 24.71 -30.74 5.83
N LYS A 138 23.68 -29.96 5.48
CA LYS A 138 23.74 -29.00 4.36
C LYS A 138 24.41 -27.71 4.78
N THR A 139 24.97 -27.04 3.79
CA THR A 139 25.54 -25.70 3.91
C THR A 139 24.86 -24.80 2.88
N HIS A 140 24.49 -23.59 3.28
CA HIS A 140 24.05 -22.52 2.40
C HIS A 140 25.11 -21.42 2.37
N THR A 141 25.52 -21.03 1.19
CA THR A 141 26.48 -19.91 0.96
C THR A 141 25.69 -18.71 0.48
N TYR A 142 25.90 -17.57 1.12
CA TYR A 142 25.19 -16.32 0.83
C TYR A 142 26.13 -15.21 0.42
N THR A 143 25.62 -14.36 -0.46
CA THR A 143 26.15 -13.02 -0.69
C THR A 143 25.06 -12.01 -0.34
N VAL A 144 25.35 -11.10 0.59
CA VAL A 144 24.54 -9.91 0.86
C VAL A 144 25.20 -8.74 0.19
N GLU A 145 24.51 -8.12 -0.73
CA GLU A 145 24.93 -6.87 -1.36
C GLU A 145 24.11 -5.72 -0.77
N ILE A 146 24.78 -4.60 -0.48
CA ILE A 146 24.12 -3.33 -0.12
C ILE A 146 24.59 -2.27 -1.10
N LYS A 147 23.66 -1.50 -1.63
CA LYS A 147 23.94 -0.39 -2.54
C LYS A 147 23.19 0.87 -2.13
N TYR A 148 23.80 1.99 -2.44
CA TYR A 148 23.15 3.30 -2.38
C TYR A 148 22.91 3.79 -3.81
N VAL A 149 21.66 3.68 -4.26
CA VAL A 149 21.28 3.99 -5.65
C VAL A 149 21.45 5.48 -5.89
N ASN A 150 22.08 5.84 -7.01
CA ASN A 150 22.12 7.21 -7.48
C ASN A 150 20.82 7.53 -8.23
N ASP A 151 20.14 8.60 -7.81
CA ASP A 151 18.99 9.16 -8.51
C ASP A 151 19.28 10.65 -8.76
N GLU A 152 19.50 11.01 -10.01
CA GLU A 152 19.85 12.39 -10.41
C GLU A 152 18.72 13.39 -10.26
N TYR A 153 17.48 12.89 -10.03
CA TYR A 153 16.29 13.72 -9.85
C TYR A 153 15.94 13.94 -8.37
N VAL A 154 16.70 13.36 -7.45
CA VAL A 154 16.45 13.46 -6.01
C VAL A 154 17.66 14.09 -5.33
N ASP A 155 17.40 15.09 -4.49
CA ASP A 155 18.44 15.67 -3.64
C ASP A 155 18.82 14.70 -2.53
N GLN A 156 19.86 13.89 -2.81
CA GLN A 156 20.42 12.94 -1.85
C GLN A 156 21.46 13.60 -0.92
N SER A 157 21.74 14.90 -1.06
CA SER A 157 22.64 15.64 -0.17
C SER A 157 22.13 15.74 1.28
N ILE A 158 20.82 15.55 1.46
CA ILE A 158 20.19 15.51 2.80
C ILE A 158 20.67 14.33 3.65
N ASP A 159 21.31 13.33 3.03
CA ASP A 159 21.91 12.18 3.73
C ASP A 159 23.35 12.41 4.18
N MET A 160 23.92 13.59 3.95
CA MET A 160 25.25 13.94 4.47
C MET A 160 25.32 13.76 5.99
N GLY A 161 26.36 13.06 6.45
CA GLY A 161 26.58 12.77 7.86
C GLY A 161 25.71 11.66 8.44
N GLN A 162 24.86 11.01 7.62
CA GLN A 162 24.10 9.84 8.05
C GLN A 162 24.98 8.59 8.13
N SER A 163 24.50 7.55 8.80
CA SER A 163 25.24 6.33 9.05
C SER A 163 24.40 5.08 8.84
N LEU A 164 25.07 4.03 8.37
CA LEU A 164 24.58 2.66 8.35
C LEU A 164 25.55 1.78 9.13
N ASN A 165 25.06 1.14 10.20
CA ASN A 165 25.85 0.23 11.02
C ASN A 165 25.01 -0.99 11.39
N GLY A 166 25.66 -2.13 11.56
CA GLY A 166 25.01 -3.35 12.00
C GLY A 166 25.92 -4.56 11.88
N THR A 167 25.44 -5.72 12.26
CA THR A 167 26.19 -6.99 12.18
C THR A 167 25.29 -8.04 11.53
N ILE A 168 25.76 -8.69 10.45
CA ILE A 168 25.08 -9.86 9.91
C ILE A 168 25.13 -10.97 10.95
N TYR A 169 23.99 -11.54 11.24
CA TYR A 169 23.85 -12.57 12.25
C TYR A 169 22.78 -13.60 11.85
N ILE A 170 22.94 -14.84 12.28
CA ILE A 170 21.98 -15.91 12.09
C ILE A 170 21.28 -16.17 13.40
N ARG A 171 19.97 -16.23 13.38
CA ARG A 171 19.10 -16.53 14.51
C ARG A 171 18.26 -17.76 14.20
N GLU A 172 18.05 -18.62 15.19
CA GLU A 172 17.04 -19.67 15.10
C GLU A 172 15.66 -19.03 14.82
N PHE A 173 14.96 -19.56 13.82
CA PHE A 173 13.62 -19.10 13.53
C PHE A 173 12.66 -19.51 14.64
N THR A 174 11.97 -18.55 15.19
CA THR A 174 10.87 -18.79 16.12
C THR A 174 9.58 -18.27 15.48
N LYS A 175 8.60 -19.18 15.31
CA LYS A 175 7.31 -18.82 14.74
C LYS A 175 6.66 -17.71 15.57
N PRO A 176 6.18 -16.62 14.96
CA PRO A 176 5.40 -15.61 15.66
C PRO A 176 4.16 -16.23 16.33
N ILE A 177 3.78 -15.72 17.48
CA ILE A 177 2.61 -16.20 18.24
C ILE A 177 1.57 -15.09 18.46
N MET A 178 1.91 -13.83 18.21
CA MET A 178 1.03 -12.69 18.44
C MET A 178 0.08 -12.49 17.26
N LYS A 179 -1.21 -12.47 17.52
CA LYS A 179 -2.23 -12.14 16.51
C LYS A 179 -2.18 -10.66 16.17
N LEU A 180 -2.54 -10.34 14.91
CA LEU A 180 -2.62 -8.95 14.46
C LEU A 180 -3.60 -8.13 15.32
N THR A 181 -4.76 -8.71 15.69
CA THR A 181 -5.74 -8.05 16.55
C THR A 181 -5.17 -7.69 17.92
N ASP A 182 -4.44 -8.64 18.55
CA ASP A 182 -3.88 -8.42 19.87
C ASP A 182 -2.76 -7.36 19.83
N LYS A 183 -1.93 -7.41 18.78
CA LYS A 183 -0.88 -6.41 18.56
C LYS A 183 -1.47 -5.02 18.29
N LEU A 184 -2.53 -4.94 17.46
CA LEU A 184 -3.22 -3.70 17.18
C LEU A 184 -3.76 -3.03 18.45
N MET A 185 -4.42 -3.81 19.32
CA MET A 185 -4.97 -3.32 20.58
C MET A 185 -3.86 -2.91 21.58
N ALA A 186 -2.75 -3.66 21.61
CA ALA A 186 -1.61 -3.34 22.47
C ALA A 186 -0.89 -2.05 22.06
N ASP A 187 -0.74 -1.82 20.75
CA ASP A 187 -0.10 -0.61 20.21
C ASP A 187 -1.00 0.63 20.26
N ASN A 188 -2.33 0.42 20.39
CA ASN A 188 -3.34 1.47 20.44
C ASN A 188 -4.20 1.33 21.72
N PRO A 189 -3.61 1.58 22.90
CA PRO A 189 -4.28 1.27 24.17
C PRO A 189 -5.42 2.24 24.52
N THR A 190 -5.52 3.38 23.83
CA THR A 190 -6.59 4.34 24.05
C THR A 190 -7.77 4.01 23.17
N ILE A 191 -8.93 3.80 23.79
CA ILE A 191 -10.20 3.59 23.08
C ILE A 191 -11.07 4.83 23.26
N GLY A 192 -11.29 5.53 22.13
CA GLY A 192 -12.15 6.70 22.06
C GLY A 192 -13.58 6.34 21.61
N THR A 193 -14.49 7.31 21.75
CA THR A 193 -15.84 7.26 21.21
C THR A 193 -16.11 8.55 20.48
N ARG A 194 -16.63 8.46 19.25
CA ARG A 194 -17.11 9.61 18.49
C ARG A 194 -18.62 9.57 18.44
N THR A 195 -19.25 10.72 18.65
CA THR A 195 -20.70 10.92 18.62
C THR A 195 -21.14 11.88 17.52
N THR A 196 -20.20 12.60 16.93
CA THR A 196 -20.37 13.49 15.78
C THR A 196 -19.44 13.03 14.65
N PHE A 197 -19.96 13.00 13.44
CA PHE A 197 -19.27 12.49 12.27
C PHE A 197 -19.17 13.57 11.18
N THR A 198 -18.70 14.73 11.59
CA THR A 198 -18.20 15.79 10.74
C THR A 198 -16.73 15.55 10.40
N ALA A 199 -16.17 16.36 9.51
CA ALA A 199 -14.77 16.29 9.09
C ALA A 199 -13.82 16.20 10.31
N PHE A 200 -12.97 15.19 10.31
CA PHE A 200 -12.09 14.88 11.44
C PHE A 200 -10.68 14.62 10.93
N THR A 201 -9.80 15.57 11.17
CA THR A 201 -8.43 15.59 10.67
C THR A 201 -7.38 15.66 11.79
N GLU A 202 -7.80 15.54 13.05
CA GLU A 202 -6.89 15.58 14.20
C GLU A 202 -5.83 14.46 14.10
N THR A 203 -4.61 14.78 14.49
CA THR A 203 -3.53 13.80 14.56
C THR A 203 -3.86 12.71 15.57
N ASN A 204 -4.03 11.51 15.08
CA ASN A 204 -4.31 10.33 15.90
C ASN A 204 -2.98 9.67 16.34
N LYS A 205 -2.76 9.59 17.66
CA LYS A 205 -1.59 8.96 18.26
C LYS A 205 -2.00 7.76 19.11
N GLY A 206 -2.17 6.59 18.50
CA GLY A 206 -2.45 5.36 19.22
C GLY A 206 -3.87 5.30 19.82
N THR A 207 -4.85 5.91 19.15
CA THR A 207 -6.26 5.85 19.53
C THR A 207 -7.03 5.03 18.51
N LEU A 208 -7.75 4.02 18.98
CA LEU A 208 -8.82 3.37 18.23
C LEU A 208 -10.16 3.94 18.71
N TYR A 209 -11.10 4.09 17.79
CA TYR A 209 -12.47 4.49 18.12
C TYR A 209 -13.39 3.28 18.10
N LYS A 210 -14.27 3.21 19.08
CA LYS A 210 -15.26 2.11 19.20
C LYS A 210 -16.52 2.45 18.43
N ALA A 211 -17.04 1.46 17.71
CA ALA A 211 -18.37 1.43 17.10
C ALA A 211 -18.96 0.02 17.25
N THR A 212 -20.11 -0.21 16.63
CA THR A 212 -20.76 -1.52 16.60
C THR A 212 -21.06 -1.95 15.18
N GLU A 213 -21.09 -3.26 14.95
CA GLU A 213 -21.47 -3.88 13.68
C GLU A 213 -22.52 -4.97 13.91
N GLN A 214 -23.55 -4.99 13.05
CA GLN A 214 -24.54 -6.06 12.97
C GLN A 214 -24.70 -6.51 11.52
N ILE A 215 -24.51 -7.82 11.29
CA ILE A 215 -24.69 -8.44 9.98
C ILE A 215 -25.94 -9.31 10.03
N GLY A 216 -26.92 -9.00 9.17
CA GLY A 216 -28.23 -9.67 9.17
C GLY A 216 -28.90 -9.58 10.53
N THR A 217 -29.28 -10.72 11.08
CA THR A 217 -29.88 -10.85 12.41
C THR A 217 -28.89 -11.31 13.50
N ASN A 218 -27.58 -11.35 13.18
CA ASN A 218 -26.57 -11.76 14.14
C ASN A 218 -26.49 -10.77 15.32
N PRO A 219 -25.97 -11.21 16.47
CA PRO A 219 -25.74 -10.31 17.59
C PRO A 219 -24.83 -9.14 17.22
N VAL A 220 -25.15 -7.97 17.71
CA VAL A 220 -24.31 -6.77 17.61
C VAL A 220 -22.95 -7.04 18.26
N LYS A 221 -21.86 -6.64 17.60
CA LYS A 221 -20.49 -6.77 18.09
C LYS A 221 -19.79 -5.42 18.14
N ASP A 222 -18.92 -5.27 19.12
CA ASP A 222 -17.99 -4.16 19.18
C ASP A 222 -16.94 -4.28 18.08
N VAL A 223 -16.67 -3.19 17.38
CA VAL A 223 -15.64 -3.05 16.38
C VAL A 223 -14.84 -1.78 16.63
N TYR A 224 -13.60 -1.75 16.13
CA TYR A 224 -12.67 -0.65 16.39
C TYR A 224 -12.10 -0.12 15.08
N TYR A 225 -11.98 1.19 14.93
CA TYR A 225 -11.58 1.84 13.69
C TYR A 225 -10.60 3.00 13.92
N PHE A 226 -9.86 3.35 12.89
CA PHE A 226 -9.01 4.53 12.86
C PHE A 226 -9.74 5.73 12.26
N ALA A 227 -9.52 6.93 12.83
CA ALA A 227 -10.02 8.20 12.32
C ALA A 227 -8.96 9.29 12.37
N GLY A 228 -9.15 10.34 11.56
CA GLY A 228 -8.23 11.45 11.45
C GLY A 228 -6.90 11.09 10.80
N ASP A 229 -5.86 11.84 11.10
CA ASP A 229 -4.50 11.61 10.59
C ASP A 229 -3.79 10.50 11.37
N ALA A 230 -4.25 9.26 11.19
CA ALA A 230 -3.62 8.09 11.81
C ALA A 230 -2.31 7.74 11.10
N LYS A 231 -1.21 7.63 11.87
CA LYS A 231 0.13 7.32 11.34
C LYS A 231 0.55 5.86 11.57
N ASN A 232 -0.22 5.08 12.31
CA ASN A 232 0.16 3.74 12.79
C ASN A 232 -0.84 2.63 12.40
N ASN A 233 -1.44 2.77 11.22
CA ASN A 233 -2.38 1.79 10.66
C ASN A 233 -1.88 1.13 9.37
N TRP A 234 -0.56 1.12 9.12
CA TRP A 234 0.03 0.49 7.96
C TRP A 234 0.25 -1.02 8.16
N VAL A 235 -0.05 -1.78 7.11
CA VAL A 235 0.15 -3.24 7.04
C VAL A 235 0.88 -3.57 5.76
N LYS A 236 1.84 -4.50 5.82
CA LYS A 236 2.48 -5.11 4.66
C LYS A 236 1.99 -6.55 4.52
N PHE A 237 1.30 -6.84 3.42
CA PHE A 237 0.71 -8.14 3.14
C PHE A 237 0.49 -8.37 1.66
N GLY A 238 0.97 -9.50 1.15
CA GLY A 238 0.86 -9.87 -0.25
C GLY A 238 1.93 -9.25 -1.13
N LYS A 239 1.94 -9.67 -2.39
CA LYS A 239 2.86 -9.18 -3.42
C LYS A 239 2.12 -8.96 -4.71
N THR A 240 2.57 -7.99 -5.50
CA THR A 240 2.11 -7.71 -6.85
C THR A 240 3.29 -7.64 -7.80
N THR A 241 3.02 -7.77 -9.09
CA THR A 241 4.02 -7.53 -10.13
C THR A 241 3.69 -6.21 -10.81
N GLU A 242 4.62 -5.28 -10.78
CA GLU A 242 4.51 -3.99 -11.43
C GLU A 242 5.50 -3.88 -12.58
N SER A 243 5.05 -3.22 -13.64
CA SER A 243 5.89 -2.77 -14.73
C SER A 243 6.25 -1.31 -14.50
N SER A 244 7.47 -0.91 -14.81
CA SER A 244 7.81 0.50 -14.72
C SER A 244 8.46 1.01 -16.01
N CYS A 245 8.12 2.27 -16.31
CA CYS A 245 8.65 3.04 -17.41
C CYS A 245 9.02 4.41 -16.87
N THR A 246 10.24 4.87 -17.07
CA THR A 246 10.71 6.15 -16.58
C THR A 246 11.12 7.07 -17.71
N TYR A 247 10.88 8.35 -17.55
CA TYR A 247 11.34 9.40 -18.41
C TYR A 247 12.03 10.47 -17.56
N LYS A 248 13.29 10.74 -17.81
CA LYS A 248 14.13 11.63 -16.97
C LYS A 248 14.01 11.32 -15.47
N GLY A 249 14.03 10.01 -15.11
CA GLY A 249 13.98 9.52 -13.74
C GLY A 249 12.61 9.61 -13.05
N LYS A 250 11.60 10.18 -13.71
CA LYS A 250 10.22 10.19 -13.20
C LYS A 250 9.43 9.04 -13.80
N GLU A 251 8.57 8.44 -13.00
CA GLU A 251 7.66 7.40 -13.48
C GLU A 251 6.69 7.98 -14.50
N VAL A 252 6.47 7.23 -15.59
CA VAL A 252 5.52 7.62 -16.61
C VAL A 252 4.13 7.21 -16.17
N VAL A 253 3.22 8.17 -16.04
CA VAL A 253 1.85 8.00 -15.54
C VAL A 253 0.84 8.32 -16.64
N TYR A 254 -0.15 7.47 -16.91
CA TYR A 254 -1.23 7.74 -17.87
C TYR A 254 -2.34 8.57 -17.22
N VAL A 255 -2.78 9.62 -17.86
CA VAL A 255 -3.83 10.52 -17.38
C VAL A 255 -5.23 10.06 -17.81
N ASN A 256 -5.35 9.30 -18.92
CA ASN A 256 -6.63 8.82 -19.43
C ASN A 256 -6.45 7.52 -20.21
N MET A 257 -7.27 6.51 -19.89
CA MET A 257 -7.22 5.20 -20.55
C MET A 257 -7.81 5.21 -21.98
N THR A 258 -8.67 6.13 -22.30
CA THR A 258 -9.30 6.25 -23.63
C THR A 258 -8.54 7.16 -24.59
N ASP A 259 -7.97 8.23 -24.09
CA ASP A 259 -7.34 9.26 -24.92
C ASP A 259 -5.88 9.46 -24.56
N ARG A 260 -5.04 8.53 -24.63
CA ARG A 260 -3.59 8.56 -24.37
C ARG A 260 -2.94 9.95 -24.64
N ILE A 261 -3.42 10.98 -23.95
CA ILE A 261 -2.95 12.35 -24.05
C ILE A 261 -1.65 12.48 -23.24
N ARG A 262 -0.61 12.99 -23.87
CA ARG A 262 0.68 13.25 -23.22
C ARG A 262 0.68 14.64 -22.66
N ARG A 263 1.01 14.79 -21.39
CA ARG A 263 1.04 16.08 -20.70
C ARG A 263 2.38 16.29 -20.00
N ASN A 264 2.77 17.54 -19.92
CA ASN A 264 3.88 17.95 -19.07
C ASN A 264 3.45 17.80 -17.60
N PRO A 265 4.17 17.05 -16.74
CA PRO A 265 3.78 16.81 -15.36
C PRO A 265 3.80 18.05 -14.46
N GLU A 266 4.49 19.12 -14.86
CA GLU A 266 4.56 20.35 -14.07
C GLU A 266 3.45 21.35 -14.43
N THR A 267 2.99 21.34 -15.68
CA THR A 267 2.04 22.32 -16.18
C THR A 267 0.70 21.71 -16.58
N GLU A 268 0.59 20.38 -16.57
CA GLU A 268 -0.56 19.60 -17.05
C GLU A 268 -0.99 19.92 -18.50
N THR A 269 -0.18 20.66 -19.23
CA THR A 269 -0.46 21.03 -20.61
C THR A 269 -0.18 19.88 -21.55
N GLU A 270 -1.06 19.69 -22.54
CA GLU A 270 -0.91 18.66 -23.56
C GLU A 270 0.37 18.87 -24.40
N CYS A 271 1.12 17.81 -24.62
CA CYS A 271 2.29 17.81 -25.50
C CYS A 271 1.80 17.81 -26.97
N THR A 272 2.20 18.82 -27.71
CA THR A 272 1.84 19.00 -29.13
C THR A 272 3.09 19.33 -29.96
N SER A 273 2.96 19.39 -31.28
CA SER A 273 4.04 19.84 -32.17
C SER A 273 4.53 21.26 -31.88
N THR A 274 3.71 22.07 -31.21
CA THR A 274 4.04 23.43 -30.79
C THR A 274 4.36 23.57 -29.32
N ASN A 275 4.03 22.57 -28.51
CA ASN A 275 4.32 22.48 -27.08
C ASN A 275 5.09 21.18 -26.81
N ILE A 276 6.40 21.20 -27.03
CA ILE A 276 7.28 20.04 -26.85
C ILE A 276 7.51 19.82 -25.35
N CYS A 277 7.32 18.59 -24.90
CA CYS A 277 7.48 18.24 -23.49
C CYS A 277 8.89 17.78 -23.15
N ASP A 278 9.45 18.35 -22.10
CA ASP A 278 10.69 17.88 -21.47
C ASP A 278 10.46 16.73 -20.48
N ALA A 279 9.22 16.49 -20.10
CA ALA A 279 8.79 15.39 -19.26
C ALA A 279 7.42 14.89 -19.74
N ILE A 280 7.09 13.63 -19.43
CA ILE A 280 5.85 13.03 -19.88
C ILE A 280 5.03 12.61 -18.66
N TYR A 281 3.79 13.10 -18.62
CA TYR A 281 2.77 12.60 -17.72
C TYR A 281 1.68 11.93 -18.57
N ILE A 282 1.52 10.61 -18.45
CA ILE A 282 0.59 9.87 -19.32
C ILE A 282 -0.50 9.15 -18.51
N GLY A 283 -0.59 9.32 -17.21
CA GLY A 283 -1.51 8.58 -16.35
C GLY A 283 -0.95 7.21 -15.94
N TYR A 284 -1.55 6.63 -14.91
CA TYR A 284 -1.11 5.35 -14.35
C TYR A 284 -1.68 4.18 -15.14
N VAL A 285 -0.83 3.27 -15.60
CA VAL A 285 -1.25 2.00 -16.20
C VAL A 285 -0.66 0.84 -15.43
N VAL A 286 -1.51 0.11 -14.75
CA VAL A 286 -1.15 -1.23 -14.24
C VAL A 286 -0.96 -2.15 -15.44
N GLY A 287 0.24 -2.67 -15.59
CA GLY A 287 0.57 -3.58 -16.68
C GLY A 287 1.07 -2.90 -17.96
N LEU A 288 1.65 -1.69 -17.87
CA LEU A 288 2.37 -1.07 -18.98
C LEU A 288 3.37 -2.08 -19.60
N THR A 289 3.31 -2.24 -20.91
CA THR A 289 4.22 -3.12 -21.65
C THR A 289 5.45 -2.38 -22.14
N GLU A 290 6.53 -3.12 -22.44
CA GLU A 290 7.73 -2.56 -23.05
C GLU A 290 7.42 -1.79 -24.35
N ASN A 291 6.50 -2.31 -25.18
CA ASN A 291 6.10 -1.65 -26.42
C ASN A 291 5.34 -0.34 -26.17
N GLU A 292 4.56 -0.27 -25.10
CA GLU A 292 3.87 0.97 -24.72
C GLU A 292 4.84 2.01 -24.17
N CYS A 293 5.84 1.59 -23.40
CA CYS A 293 6.91 2.45 -22.92
C CYS A 293 7.77 2.98 -24.08
N SER A 294 8.29 2.08 -24.92
CA SER A 294 9.13 2.45 -26.07
C SER A 294 8.33 3.14 -27.19
N GLY A 295 7.04 2.86 -27.33
CA GLY A 295 6.15 3.53 -28.29
C GLY A 295 5.91 5.02 -28.01
N MET A 296 6.31 5.52 -26.84
CA MET A 296 6.31 6.95 -26.54
C MET A 296 7.26 7.77 -27.41
N ASP A 297 8.20 7.08 -28.07
CA ASP A 297 9.12 7.65 -29.04
C ASP A 297 8.48 8.10 -30.36
N VAL A 298 7.33 7.59 -30.70
CA VAL A 298 6.76 7.68 -32.06
C VAL A 298 6.20 9.07 -32.35
N THR A 299 6.19 9.97 -31.37
CA THR A 299 5.75 11.34 -31.57
C THR A 299 6.90 12.30 -31.33
N ASN A 300 7.19 13.11 -32.31
CA ASN A 300 8.24 14.15 -32.34
C ASN A 300 8.13 15.24 -31.24
N TRP A 301 7.36 14.97 -30.19
CA TRP A 301 7.04 15.94 -29.13
C TRP A 301 7.75 15.67 -27.81
N ILE A 302 8.61 14.66 -27.79
CA ILE A 302 9.43 14.31 -26.62
C ILE A 302 10.89 14.47 -27.00
N THR A 303 11.66 15.09 -26.13
CA THR A 303 13.09 15.38 -26.38
C THR A 303 13.99 14.16 -26.21
N GLU A 304 13.56 13.15 -25.44
CA GLU A 304 14.32 11.94 -25.14
C GLU A 304 13.41 10.71 -25.08
N LYS A 305 14.01 9.51 -25.14
CA LYS A 305 13.29 8.24 -25.04
C LYS A 305 12.94 7.89 -23.61
N ALA A 306 11.74 7.35 -23.39
CA ALA A 306 11.41 6.72 -22.14
C ALA A 306 12.19 5.40 -21.97
N THR A 307 12.51 5.05 -20.74
CA THR A 307 13.25 3.83 -20.40
C THR A 307 12.31 2.81 -19.80
N TRP A 308 12.25 1.63 -20.42
CA TRP A 308 11.58 0.47 -19.85
C TRP A 308 12.46 -0.18 -18.80
N ASN A 309 11.98 -0.25 -17.56
CA ASN A 309 12.71 -0.83 -16.43
C ASN A 309 12.32 -2.31 -16.18
N GLY A 310 11.45 -2.88 -17.01
CA GLY A 310 10.95 -4.23 -16.84
C GLY A 310 9.83 -4.38 -15.84
N THR A 311 9.60 -5.61 -15.44
CA THR A 311 8.64 -5.97 -14.38
C THR A 311 9.37 -6.37 -13.11
N SER A 312 8.86 -5.93 -11.97
CA SER A 312 9.41 -6.30 -10.67
C SER A 312 8.30 -6.73 -9.71
N THR A 313 8.63 -7.66 -8.80
CA THR A 313 7.72 -8.06 -7.73
C THR A 313 7.83 -7.07 -6.58
N LYS A 314 6.72 -6.45 -6.20
CA LYS A 314 6.62 -5.48 -5.10
C LYS A 314 5.81 -6.04 -3.95
N ASP A 315 6.16 -5.64 -2.72
CA ASP A 315 5.29 -5.85 -1.55
C ASP A 315 4.06 -4.94 -1.66
N ILE A 316 2.89 -5.43 -1.24
CA ILE A 316 1.68 -4.62 -1.17
C ILE A 316 1.55 -4.03 0.22
N TYR A 317 1.24 -2.74 0.27
CA TYR A 317 0.94 -1.98 1.48
C TYR A 317 -0.56 -1.68 1.57
N TRP A 318 -1.05 -1.72 2.80
CA TRP A 318 -2.45 -1.52 3.14
C TRP A 318 -2.58 -0.56 4.31
N ARG A 319 -3.77 0.03 4.47
CA ARG A 319 -4.15 0.81 5.66
C ARG A 319 -5.27 0.09 6.39
N ILE A 320 -5.13 -0.09 7.71
CA ILE A 320 -6.22 -0.65 8.52
C ILE A 320 -7.38 0.34 8.53
N ILE A 321 -8.57 -0.13 8.13
CA ILE A 321 -9.83 0.58 8.25
C ILE A 321 -10.38 0.34 9.65
N ARG A 322 -10.66 -0.93 9.96
CA ARG A 322 -11.30 -1.36 11.21
C ARG A 322 -11.18 -2.86 11.47
N THR A 323 -11.58 -3.27 12.66
CA THR A 323 -11.92 -4.67 12.93
C THR A 323 -13.36 -4.95 12.49
N ASN A 324 -13.68 -6.20 12.16
CA ASN A 324 -15.02 -6.67 11.79
C ASN A 324 -15.63 -7.53 12.90
N ALA A 325 -16.95 -7.72 12.87
CA ALA A 325 -17.68 -8.56 13.83
C ALA A 325 -17.24 -10.04 13.83
N ASP A 326 -16.66 -10.54 12.75
CA ASP A 326 -16.09 -11.89 12.65
C ASP A 326 -14.67 -12.01 13.25
N GLY A 327 -14.13 -10.90 13.78
CA GLY A 327 -12.78 -10.80 14.34
C GLY A 327 -11.68 -10.61 13.31
N SER A 328 -12.00 -10.49 12.04
CA SER A 328 -11.05 -10.13 10.98
C SER A 328 -10.72 -8.62 11.01
N ILE A 329 -9.67 -8.21 10.29
CA ILE A 329 -9.26 -6.81 10.16
C ILE A 329 -9.38 -6.37 8.71
N LYS A 330 -10.22 -5.37 8.45
CA LYS A 330 -10.44 -4.80 7.12
C LYS A 330 -9.35 -3.80 6.76
N LEU A 331 -8.82 -3.95 5.56
CA LEU A 331 -7.69 -3.19 5.01
C LEU A 331 -8.11 -2.49 3.72
N LEU A 332 -7.58 -1.28 3.50
CA LEU A 332 -7.67 -0.53 2.24
C LEU A 332 -6.34 -0.58 1.51
N TYR A 333 -6.35 -0.87 0.22
CA TYR A 333 -5.15 -0.84 -0.63
C TYR A 333 -4.47 0.54 -0.61
N ALA A 334 -3.15 0.54 -0.46
CA ALA A 334 -2.34 1.75 -0.33
C ALA A 334 -1.08 1.72 -1.23
N GLY A 335 -1.07 0.86 -2.26
CA GLY A 335 0.02 0.79 -3.24
C GLY A 335 1.15 -0.15 -2.85
N THR A 336 2.31 0.06 -3.44
CA THR A 336 3.52 -0.77 -3.28
C THR A 336 4.64 -0.07 -2.50
N SER A 337 4.37 1.14 -2.03
CA SER A 337 5.22 1.90 -1.12
C SER A 337 4.37 2.81 -0.24
N PRO A 338 4.72 3.04 1.04
CA PRO A 338 3.94 3.92 1.91
C PRO A 338 3.85 5.38 1.46
N ASP A 339 4.77 5.84 0.66
CA ASP A 339 4.84 7.23 0.15
C ASP A 339 4.39 7.37 -1.31
N THR A 340 3.83 6.30 -1.90
CA THR A 340 3.31 6.37 -3.26
C THR A 340 2.17 7.39 -3.38
N THR A 341 2.08 8.01 -4.54
CA THR A 341 0.90 8.77 -5.00
C THR A 341 0.03 7.98 -5.96
N SER A 342 0.35 6.70 -6.17
CA SER A 342 -0.39 5.74 -7.01
C SER A 342 -0.99 4.61 -6.16
N GLY A 343 -1.61 4.95 -5.02
CA GLY A 343 -2.19 4.00 -4.07
C GLY A 343 -3.52 3.39 -4.52
N TYR A 344 -3.68 3.09 -5.80
CA TYR A 344 -4.84 2.45 -6.42
C TYR A 344 -4.39 1.42 -7.47
N ILE A 345 -5.27 0.50 -7.83
CA ILE A 345 -4.95 -0.59 -8.77
C ILE A 345 -5.19 -0.23 -10.25
N GLY A 346 -5.62 0.99 -10.50
CA GLY A 346 -5.99 1.55 -11.79
C GLY A 346 -7.32 2.30 -11.70
N THR A 347 -7.83 2.77 -12.84
CA THR A 347 -9.13 3.45 -12.94
C THR A 347 -10.15 2.57 -13.65
N GLY A 348 -11.42 2.73 -13.32
CA GLY A 348 -12.50 1.99 -13.94
C GLY A 348 -13.87 2.56 -13.62
N THR A 349 -14.86 2.19 -14.43
CA THR A 349 -16.26 2.52 -14.16
C THR A 349 -16.82 1.60 -13.08
N PHE A 350 -17.73 2.11 -12.23
CA PHE A 350 -18.45 1.26 -11.30
C PHE A 350 -19.34 0.28 -12.08
N ASN A 351 -20.08 0.80 -13.08
CA ASN A 351 -20.74 -0.02 -14.07
C ASN A 351 -20.69 0.67 -15.44
N ALA A 352 -20.50 -0.10 -16.50
CA ALA A 352 -20.45 0.44 -17.87
C ALA A 352 -21.83 0.92 -18.39
N THR A 353 -22.91 0.57 -17.71
CA THR A 353 -24.28 0.98 -18.02
C THR A 353 -24.87 1.68 -16.80
N TYR A 354 -25.61 2.74 -17.01
CA TYR A 354 -26.03 3.71 -15.98
C TYR A 354 -27.55 3.92 -15.90
N ASN A 355 -28.31 3.52 -16.91
CA ASN A 355 -29.69 3.95 -17.16
C ASN A 355 -30.76 3.07 -16.49
N ASP A 356 -30.44 2.44 -15.38
CA ASP A 356 -31.37 1.70 -14.51
C ASP A 356 -30.85 1.71 -13.06
N PRO A 357 -31.69 1.90 -12.04
CA PRO A 357 -31.25 1.93 -10.65
C PRO A 357 -30.57 0.65 -10.16
N MET A 358 -30.68 -0.48 -10.86
CA MET A 358 -29.95 -1.70 -10.51
C MET A 358 -28.42 -1.57 -10.61
N TYR A 359 -27.91 -0.63 -11.43
CA TYR A 359 -26.49 -0.52 -11.74
C TYR A 359 -25.61 0.09 -10.61
N VAL A 360 -26.22 0.54 -9.52
CA VAL A 360 -25.48 0.85 -8.27
C VAL A 360 -25.06 -0.40 -7.50
N GLY A 361 -25.52 -1.58 -7.92
CA GLY A 361 -25.20 -2.85 -7.28
C GLY A 361 -23.78 -3.32 -7.58
N TYR A 362 -23.02 -3.70 -6.53
CA TYR A 362 -21.74 -4.40 -6.70
C TYR A 362 -21.92 -5.74 -7.46
N LYS A 363 -23.02 -6.43 -7.16
CA LYS A 363 -23.70 -7.36 -8.08
C LYS A 363 -25.14 -6.87 -8.21
N TYR A 364 -25.73 -7.11 -9.36
CA TYR A 364 -27.08 -6.69 -9.63
C TYR A 364 -27.92 -7.81 -10.26
N GLY A 365 -29.22 -7.62 -10.31
CA GLY A 365 -30.15 -8.57 -10.87
C GLY A 365 -30.79 -8.08 -12.15
N THR A 366 -32.11 -7.82 -12.10
CA THR A 366 -32.91 -7.34 -13.22
C THR A 366 -33.67 -6.08 -12.82
N THR A 367 -34.12 -5.33 -13.84
CA THR A 367 -34.93 -4.13 -13.68
C THR A 367 -36.30 -4.41 -13.05
N GLY A 368 -36.99 -3.38 -12.60
CA GLY A 368 -38.42 -3.35 -12.27
C GLY A 368 -38.75 -3.24 -10.79
N SER A 369 -37.96 -3.78 -9.87
CA SER A 369 -38.14 -3.59 -8.42
C SER A 369 -36.83 -3.68 -7.65
N LEU A 370 -36.80 -3.18 -6.44
CA LEU A 370 -35.63 -3.27 -5.57
C LEU A 370 -35.25 -4.73 -5.26
N GLU A 371 -36.23 -5.61 -5.09
CA GLU A 371 -36.01 -7.05 -4.91
C GLU A 371 -35.36 -7.67 -6.14
N ASN A 372 -35.83 -7.30 -7.33
CA ASN A 372 -35.23 -7.74 -8.59
C ASN A 372 -33.77 -7.24 -8.75
N ASN A 373 -33.51 -5.99 -8.37
CA ASN A 373 -32.14 -5.44 -8.39
C ASN A 373 -31.22 -6.23 -7.46
N ARG A 374 -31.72 -6.77 -6.34
CA ARG A 374 -31.00 -7.54 -5.33
C ARG A 374 -30.83 -9.03 -5.63
N LEU A 375 -31.22 -9.52 -6.80
CA LEU A 375 -31.02 -10.92 -7.18
C LEU A 375 -29.54 -11.31 -7.33
N ASN A 376 -28.65 -10.34 -7.49
CA ASN A 376 -27.18 -10.51 -7.52
C ASN A 376 -26.71 -11.55 -8.56
N THR A 377 -27.37 -11.64 -9.71
CA THR A 377 -27.07 -12.62 -10.77
C THR A 377 -25.98 -12.16 -11.73
N ASN A 378 -25.70 -10.85 -11.76
CA ASN A 378 -24.72 -10.25 -12.65
C ASN A 378 -23.66 -9.50 -11.82
N ASP A 379 -22.42 -9.55 -12.28
CA ASP A 379 -21.33 -8.76 -11.70
C ASP A 379 -21.29 -7.36 -12.33
N SER A 380 -21.04 -6.33 -11.51
CA SER A 380 -20.74 -5.00 -12.02
C SER A 380 -19.37 -4.97 -12.72
N THR A 381 -19.12 -3.92 -13.49
CA THR A 381 -17.81 -3.71 -14.13
C THR A 381 -16.70 -3.61 -13.09
N ILE A 382 -16.94 -2.86 -12.00
CA ILE A 382 -15.97 -2.70 -10.92
C ILE A 382 -15.66 -4.02 -10.21
N LYS A 383 -16.68 -4.87 -9.96
CA LYS A 383 -16.45 -6.19 -9.34
C LYS A 383 -15.58 -7.06 -10.24
N THR A 384 -15.90 -7.13 -11.51
CA THR A 384 -15.11 -7.90 -12.50
C THR A 384 -13.66 -7.42 -12.56
N TYR A 385 -13.45 -6.10 -12.50
CA TYR A 385 -12.13 -5.49 -12.50
C TYR A 385 -11.32 -5.88 -11.25
N ILE A 386 -11.93 -5.75 -10.08
CA ILE A 386 -11.30 -6.09 -8.78
C ILE A 386 -11.01 -7.59 -8.68
N ASP A 387 -11.93 -8.45 -9.12
CA ASP A 387 -11.75 -9.90 -9.13
C ASP A 387 -10.58 -10.34 -10.02
N ASN A 388 -10.41 -9.71 -11.18
CA ASN A 388 -9.28 -9.98 -12.06
C ASN A 388 -7.94 -9.56 -11.43
N TRP A 389 -7.91 -8.41 -10.75
CA TRP A 389 -6.74 -8.00 -10.00
C TRP A 389 -6.42 -8.97 -8.86
N TYR A 390 -7.44 -9.43 -8.12
CA TYR A 390 -7.28 -10.43 -7.05
C TYR A 390 -6.68 -11.73 -7.58
N LYS A 391 -7.19 -12.26 -8.69
CA LYS A 391 -6.68 -13.49 -9.32
C LYS A 391 -5.18 -13.40 -9.61
N ASN A 392 -4.73 -12.26 -10.08
CA ASN A 392 -3.34 -12.06 -10.50
C ASN A 392 -2.39 -11.84 -9.30
N ASN A 393 -2.88 -11.29 -8.17
CA ASN A 393 -2.01 -10.79 -7.11
C ASN A 393 -2.21 -11.48 -5.75
N LEU A 394 -3.44 -11.91 -5.41
CA LEU A 394 -3.76 -12.37 -4.06
C LEU A 394 -4.20 -13.84 -3.95
N THR A 395 -4.32 -14.59 -5.04
CA THR A 395 -4.76 -16.00 -5.00
C THR A 395 -3.88 -16.85 -4.08
N ALA A 396 -2.57 -16.64 -4.08
CA ALA A 396 -1.63 -17.33 -3.20
C ALA A 396 -1.84 -17.02 -1.70
N TYR A 397 -2.55 -15.96 -1.39
CA TYR A 397 -2.79 -15.44 -0.04
C TYR A 397 -4.21 -15.66 0.46
N THR A 398 -5.09 -16.33 -0.31
CA THR A 398 -6.52 -16.51 0.00
C THR A 398 -6.76 -17.09 1.40
N LYS A 399 -5.95 -18.04 1.86
CA LYS A 399 -6.10 -18.66 3.19
C LYS A 399 -5.95 -17.68 4.37
N TYR A 400 -5.30 -16.55 4.16
CA TYR A 400 -5.12 -15.51 5.18
C TYR A 400 -6.29 -14.52 5.22
N LEU A 401 -7.21 -14.58 4.26
CA LEU A 401 -8.33 -13.65 4.14
C LEU A 401 -9.62 -14.27 4.70
N SER A 402 -10.50 -13.44 5.28
CA SER A 402 -11.77 -13.89 5.82
C SER A 402 -12.81 -14.06 4.73
N ASN A 403 -13.36 -15.26 4.61
CA ASN A 403 -14.52 -15.56 3.77
C ASN A 403 -15.86 -15.09 4.38
N ASN A 404 -15.85 -14.67 5.65
CA ASN A 404 -17.04 -14.20 6.38
C ASN A 404 -17.14 -12.67 6.43
N ALA A 405 -16.03 -11.96 6.18
CA ALA A 405 -16.03 -10.50 6.19
C ALA A 405 -17.00 -9.94 5.16
N VAL A 406 -17.80 -8.96 5.57
CA VAL A 406 -18.86 -8.38 4.75
C VAL A 406 -18.39 -7.08 4.09
N TYR A 407 -18.70 -6.96 2.81
CA TYR A 407 -18.63 -5.75 2.02
C TYR A 407 -20.07 -5.29 1.74
N CYS A 408 -20.54 -4.28 2.48
CA CYS A 408 -21.95 -3.87 2.45
C CYS A 408 -22.24 -2.91 1.30
N ASN A 409 -22.99 -3.36 0.30
CA ASN A 409 -23.56 -2.50 -0.75
C ASN A 409 -25.01 -2.21 -0.40
N ASP A 410 -25.24 -1.37 0.63
CA ASP A 410 -26.56 -1.09 1.20
C ASP A 410 -27.47 -0.37 0.21
N ARG A 411 -28.41 -1.09 -0.38
CA ARG A 411 -29.43 -0.59 -1.32
C ARG A 411 -30.79 -0.35 -0.65
N ASN A 412 -30.84 -0.19 0.67
CA ASN A 412 -32.05 0.30 1.33
C ASN A 412 -32.31 1.74 0.88
N LEU A 413 -33.60 2.11 0.83
CA LEU A 413 -34.01 3.46 0.43
C LEU A 413 -33.89 4.43 1.61
N ALA A 414 -33.61 5.68 1.32
CA ALA A 414 -33.68 6.78 2.27
C ALA A 414 -35.11 6.95 2.82
N SER A 415 -35.23 7.59 3.99
CA SER A 415 -36.50 7.87 4.59
C SER A 415 -37.37 8.75 3.70
N GLY A 416 -38.58 8.30 3.41
CA GLY A 416 -39.49 9.01 2.51
C GLY A 416 -39.28 8.74 1.02
N SER A 417 -38.19 8.06 0.62
CA SER A 417 -37.97 7.63 -0.75
C SER A 417 -38.81 6.40 -1.08
N THR A 418 -39.24 6.33 -2.35
CA THR A 418 -39.98 5.18 -2.89
C THR A 418 -39.27 4.74 -4.17
N TYR A 419 -38.99 3.45 -4.30
CA TYR A 419 -38.37 2.91 -5.51
C TYR A 419 -39.24 3.18 -6.75
N SER A 420 -38.63 3.81 -7.75
CA SER A 420 -39.25 4.04 -9.07
C SER A 420 -38.16 4.08 -10.15
N PRO A 421 -38.22 3.23 -11.17
CA PRO A 421 -37.27 3.31 -12.29
C PRO A 421 -37.37 4.59 -13.13
N SER A 422 -38.46 5.35 -13.01
CA SER A 422 -38.72 6.56 -13.79
C SER A 422 -38.61 7.88 -13.01
N ASP A 423 -38.53 7.80 -11.67
CA ASP A 423 -38.54 8.97 -10.81
C ASP A 423 -37.35 8.96 -9.86
N TYR A 424 -36.94 10.16 -9.44
CA TYR A 424 -35.87 10.35 -8.46
C TYR A 424 -36.15 9.65 -7.13
N PHE A 425 -35.12 9.00 -6.57
CA PHE A 425 -35.10 8.52 -5.19
C PHE A 425 -33.68 8.40 -4.65
N GLU A 426 -33.54 8.39 -3.33
CA GLU A 426 -32.27 8.30 -2.62
C GLU A 426 -32.12 6.95 -1.92
N TYR A 427 -30.86 6.49 -1.81
CA TYR A 427 -30.52 5.34 -0.96
C TYR A 427 -30.21 5.78 0.47
N ALA A 428 -30.34 4.88 1.43
CA ALA A 428 -30.22 5.17 2.87
C ALA A 428 -28.84 5.72 3.28
N SER A 429 -27.81 5.52 2.48
CA SER A 429 -26.50 6.13 2.67
C SER A 429 -26.55 7.66 2.58
N TYR A 430 -27.43 8.23 1.74
CA TYR A 430 -27.67 9.67 1.68
C TYR A 430 -28.16 10.22 3.03
N ASP A 431 -29.21 9.62 3.59
CA ASP A 431 -29.71 10.03 4.91
C ASP A 431 -28.63 9.98 5.98
N ARG A 432 -27.85 8.91 5.99
CA ARG A 432 -26.82 8.70 7.03
C ARG A 432 -25.65 9.68 6.90
N ILE A 433 -25.18 9.90 5.70
CA ILE A 433 -23.92 10.62 5.48
C ILE A 433 -24.16 12.11 5.24
N ASP A 434 -25.14 12.46 4.42
CA ASP A 434 -25.41 13.86 4.09
C ASP A 434 -26.33 14.53 5.11
N THR A 435 -27.48 13.93 5.41
CA THR A 435 -28.52 14.56 6.23
C THR A 435 -28.24 14.44 7.73
N ASN A 436 -28.05 13.20 8.22
CA ASN A 436 -28.01 12.92 9.66
C ASN A 436 -26.59 12.93 10.24
N LYS A 437 -25.55 12.80 9.42
CA LYS A 437 -24.15 12.64 9.85
C LYS A 437 -23.99 11.49 10.85
N GLN A 438 -24.66 10.35 10.61
CA GLN A 438 -24.70 9.17 11.48
C GLN A 438 -24.37 7.89 10.69
N PRO A 439 -23.09 7.64 10.40
CA PRO A 439 -22.66 6.44 9.70
C PRO A 439 -22.92 5.17 10.50
N THR A 440 -22.99 4.03 9.83
CA THR A 440 -23.17 2.72 10.47
C THR A 440 -22.30 1.64 9.79
N TYR A 441 -21.86 0.64 10.56
CA TYR A 441 -21.29 -0.58 10.02
C TYR A 441 -22.32 -1.71 9.89
N ASN A 442 -23.57 -1.46 10.22
CA ASN A 442 -24.60 -2.47 10.11
C ASN A 442 -24.94 -2.79 8.66
N CYS A 443 -25.05 -4.07 8.35
CA CYS A 443 -25.49 -4.59 7.06
C CYS A 443 -26.58 -5.64 7.31
N THR A 444 -27.80 -5.19 7.57
CA THR A 444 -28.88 -6.05 8.02
C THR A 444 -29.59 -6.79 6.90
N ASN A 445 -29.55 -6.28 5.66
CA ASN A 445 -30.08 -6.96 4.50
C ASN A 445 -29.04 -7.93 3.93
N MET A 446 -29.30 -9.22 4.01
CA MET A 446 -28.37 -10.25 3.56
C MET A 446 -28.12 -10.23 2.05
N SER A 447 -29.03 -9.68 1.24
CA SER A 447 -28.80 -9.52 -0.22
C SER A 447 -27.84 -8.36 -0.55
N ASP A 448 -27.53 -7.50 0.42
CA ASP A 448 -26.58 -6.40 0.31
C ASP A 448 -25.26 -6.68 1.06
N ALA A 449 -25.21 -7.77 1.84
CA ALA A 449 -24.08 -8.16 2.69
C ALA A 449 -23.12 -9.10 1.95
N PHE A 450 -22.36 -8.55 1.00
CA PHE A 450 -21.49 -9.35 0.13
C PHE A 450 -20.34 -10.02 0.91
N SER A 451 -20.26 -11.35 0.83
CA SER A 451 -19.12 -12.15 1.33
C SER A 451 -19.02 -13.49 0.58
N VAL A 452 -17.89 -14.18 0.72
CA VAL A 452 -17.70 -15.50 0.05
C VAL A 452 -18.69 -16.54 0.59
N ASN A 453 -19.01 -16.48 1.89
CA ASN A 453 -19.88 -17.45 2.54
C ASN A 453 -21.36 -17.06 2.58
N ASN A 454 -21.73 -15.85 2.16
CA ASN A 454 -23.14 -15.44 2.12
C ASN A 454 -23.80 -15.86 0.80
N THR A 455 -24.71 -16.82 0.84
CA THR A 455 -25.36 -17.34 -0.36
C THR A 455 -26.31 -16.35 -1.04
N SER A 456 -26.84 -15.35 -0.31
CA SER A 456 -27.74 -14.31 -0.85
C SER A 456 -26.98 -13.19 -1.58
N ALA A 457 -25.70 -12.98 -1.23
CA ALA A 457 -24.82 -11.99 -1.84
C ALA A 457 -23.39 -12.56 -1.91
N LYS A 458 -23.24 -13.63 -2.73
CA LYS A 458 -22.02 -14.41 -2.79
C LYS A 458 -20.95 -13.72 -3.61
N LEU A 459 -19.75 -13.61 -3.03
CA LEU A 459 -18.52 -13.22 -3.73
C LEU A 459 -17.72 -14.46 -4.16
N ASP A 460 -17.01 -14.34 -5.27
CA ASP A 460 -16.06 -15.36 -5.75
C ASP A 460 -14.73 -15.24 -4.99
N TYR A 461 -14.37 -14.03 -4.59
CA TYR A 461 -13.14 -13.72 -3.86
C TYR A 461 -13.42 -12.80 -2.66
N PRO A 462 -12.66 -12.90 -1.56
CA PRO A 462 -12.85 -12.09 -0.34
C PRO A 462 -12.28 -10.66 -0.52
N ILE A 463 -12.83 -9.91 -1.47
CA ILE A 463 -12.41 -8.57 -1.85
C ILE A 463 -13.60 -7.69 -2.22
N GLY A 464 -13.53 -6.41 -1.93
CA GLY A 464 -14.54 -5.41 -2.29
C GLY A 464 -13.97 -4.01 -2.24
N LEU A 465 -14.82 -3.01 -1.97
CA LEU A 465 -14.45 -1.61 -1.77
C LEU A 465 -14.77 -1.16 -0.35
N MET A 466 -14.25 0.00 0.03
CA MET A 466 -14.62 0.71 1.24
C MET A 466 -16.01 1.34 1.06
N THR A 467 -16.83 1.34 2.10
CA THR A 467 -18.13 2.00 2.08
C THR A 467 -18.03 3.48 2.43
N ILE A 468 -19.02 4.27 2.04
CA ILE A 468 -19.07 5.69 2.42
C ILE A 468 -19.21 5.86 3.95
N ASP A 469 -19.90 4.95 4.62
CA ASP A 469 -20.00 4.93 6.08
C ASP A 469 -18.61 4.73 6.73
N GLU A 470 -17.77 3.83 6.18
CA GLU A 470 -16.39 3.62 6.64
C GLU A 470 -15.52 4.87 6.44
N LEU A 471 -15.72 5.62 5.34
CA LEU A 471 -15.04 6.89 5.08
C LEU A 471 -15.47 7.98 6.07
N SER A 472 -16.77 8.08 6.36
CA SER A 472 -17.29 9.02 7.36
C SER A 472 -16.77 8.70 8.78
N TYR A 473 -16.72 7.43 9.16
CA TYR A 473 -16.04 7.01 10.40
C TYR A 473 -14.55 7.39 10.41
N ALA A 474 -13.87 7.27 9.28
CA ALA A 474 -12.45 7.64 9.16
C ALA A 474 -12.19 9.15 9.23
N GLY A 475 -13.23 9.98 9.07
CA GLY A 475 -13.13 11.43 9.19
C GLY A 475 -13.60 12.21 7.97
N GLY A 476 -14.13 11.55 6.94
CA GLY A 476 -14.75 12.20 5.79
C GLY A 476 -16.13 12.79 6.12
N GLU A 477 -16.49 13.84 5.40
CA GLU A 477 -17.82 14.47 5.48
C GLU A 477 -18.30 14.81 4.07
N SER A 478 -19.62 14.67 3.85
CA SER A 478 -20.26 15.10 2.61
C SER A 478 -20.17 16.62 2.46
N ASN A 479 -19.90 17.08 1.27
CA ASN A 479 -19.83 18.50 0.92
C ASN A 479 -18.84 19.33 1.76
N THR A 480 -17.77 18.70 2.27
CA THR A 480 -16.80 19.38 3.14
C THR A 480 -15.38 18.92 2.86
N ASP A 481 -14.52 19.87 2.49
CA ASP A 481 -13.09 19.62 2.29
C ASP A 481 -12.41 19.29 3.62
N LEU A 482 -11.54 18.29 3.60
CA LEU A 482 -10.64 18.07 4.71
C LEU A 482 -9.59 19.19 4.79
N THR A 483 -9.16 19.51 6.00
CA THR A 483 -8.02 20.40 6.26
C THR A 483 -6.80 19.59 6.69
N ALA A 484 -5.60 20.05 6.35
CA ALA A 484 -4.38 19.40 6.79
C ALA A 484 -4.18 19.51 8.32
N PRO A 485 -3.69 18.45 8.99
CA PRO A 485 -3.30 17.17 8.44
C PRO A 485 -4.54 16.34 8.03
N TYR A 486 -4.54 15.83 6.81
CA TYR A 486 -5.68 15.12 6.24
C TYR A 486 -5.91 13.75 6.88
N ALA A 487 -7.16 13.26 6.82
CA ALA A 487 -7.50 11.92 7.28
C ALA A 487 -6.73 10.84 6.52
N TRP A 488 -6.38 9.76 7.22
CA TRP A 488 -5.47 8.69 6.76
C TRP A 488 -5.85 8.03 5.43
N TYR A 489 -7.13 7.98 5.09
CA TYR A 489 -7.57 7.33 3.85
C TYR A 489 -7.19 8.11 2.60
N TYR A 490 -7.02 9.42 2.76
CA TYR A 490 -6.69 10.35 1.67
C TYR A 490 -5.18 10.49 1.43
N THR A 491 -4.33 10.24 2.45
CA THR A 491 -2.90 10.55 2.38
C THR A 491 -1.97 9.34 2.36
N ASN A 492 -0.81 9.53 1.73
CA ASN A 492 0.36 8.68 1.84
C ASN A 492 1.17 8.99 3.14
N ALA A 493 2.33 8.37 3.30
CA ALA A 493 3.20 8.57 4.46
C ALA A 493 3.76 9.99 4.59
N ASN A 494 3.87 10.72 3.48
CA ASN A 494 4.37 12.11 3.44
C ASN A 494 3.26 13.13 3.72
N GLY A 495 1.99 12.71 3.79
CA GLY A 495 0.84 13.60 3.93
C GLY A 495 0.31 14.17 2.60
N GLU A 496 0.79 13.64 1.47
CA GLU A 496 0.33 13.98 0.13
C GLU A 496 -0.87 13.11 -0.27
N SER A 497 -1.63 13.52 -1.30
CA SER A 497 -2.69 12.68 -1.86
C SER A 497 -2.13 11.32 -2.31
N ILE A 498 -2.67 10.23 -1.74
CA ILE A 498 -2.22 8.87 -2.06
C ILE A 498 -2.64 8.42 -3.46
N THR A 499 -3.57 9.13 -4.10
CA THR A 499 -4.09 8.84 -5.44
C THR A 499 -3.70 9.87 -6.48
N ASN A 500 -2.77 10.78 -6.14
CA ASN A 500 -2.46 11.95 -6.98
C ASN A 500 -3.76 12.69 -7.40
N PHE A 501 -4.64 12.90 -6.44
CA PHE A 501 -5.93 13.57 -6.59
C PHE A 501 -6.98 12.85 -7.46
N ALA A 502 -6.75 11.60 -7.87
CA ALA A 502 -7.79 10.84 -8.54
C ALA A 502 -8.94 10.51 -7.56
N GLU A 503 -10.15 10.79 -7.98
CA GLU A 503 -11.38 10.39 -7.32
C GLU A 503 -11.43 8.88 -7.14
N SER A 504 -11.91 8.40 -6.01
CA SER A 504 -11.90 6.97 -5.71
C SER A 504 -13.31 6.45 -5.40
N TRP A 505 -13.70 5.36 -6.05
CA TRP A 505 -15.00 4.73 -5.83
C TRP A 505 -15.19 4.23 -4.40
N SER A 506 -16.37 4.47 -3.84
CA SER A 506 -16.88 3.70 -2.70
C SER A 506 -17.76 2.53 -3.17
N LEU A 507 -18.18 1.69 -2.22
CA LEU A 507 -19.14 0.61 -2.49
C LEU A 507 -20.61 1.06 -2.34
N SER A 508 -20.87 2.29 -1.89
CA SER A 508 -22.18 2.72 -1.45
C SER A 508 -22.97 3.42 -2.55
N PRO A 509 -24.20 2.99 -2.85
CA PRO A 509 -25.13 3.72 -3.70
C PRO A 509 -25.40 5.12 -3.15
N PHE A 510 -25.60 6.11 -4.03
CA PHE A 510 -25.99 7.47 -3.65
C PHE A 510 -27.48 7.70 -3.93
N ASN A 511 -27.87 7.77 -5.20
CA ASN A 511 -29.25 7.93 -5.61
C ASN A 511 -29.51 7.37 -7.03
N TRP A 512 -30.75 7.46 -7.45
CA TRP A 512 -31.21 7.39 -8.82
C TRP A 512 -31.85 8.75 -9.18
N ASP A 513 -31.32 9.45 -10.18
CA ASP A 513 -31.80 10.79 -10.55
C ASP A 513 -32.98 10.79 -11.52
N GLY A 514 -33.51 9.60 -11.86
CA GLY A 514 -34.54 9.38 -12.88
C GLY A 514 -33.96 9.01 -14.24
N SER A 515 -32.64 9.07 -14.41
CA SER A 515 -31.92 8.80 -15.67
C SER A 515 -30.58 8.10 -15.46
N TYR A 516 -29.90 8.41 -14.35
CA TYR A 516 -28.56 7.94 -14.00
C TYR A 516 -28.53 7.27 -12.64
N SER A 517 -27.85 6.14 -12.57
CA SER A 517 -27.39 5.52 -11.32
C SER A 517 -26.15 6.24 -10.81
N LEU A 518 -26.16 6.66 -9.55
CA LEU A 518 -25.07 7.41 -8.92
C LEU A 518 -24.54 6.66 -7.68
N VAL A 519 -23.22 6.66 -7.53
CA VAL A 519 -22.48 5.99 -6.44
C VAL A 519 -21.55 7.00 -5.78
N TRP A 520 -21.37 6.88 -4.46
CA TRP A 520 -20.45 7.71 -3.71
C TRP A 520 -18.99 7.47 -4.13
N TYR A 521 -18.22 8.57 -4.19
CA TYR A 521 -16.74 8.56 -4.29
C TYR A 521 -16.12 9.49 -3.24
N TRP A 522 -14.80 9.56 -3.18
CA TRP A 522 -14.09 10.51 -2.32
C TRP A 522 -12.85 11.10 -2.99
N GLY A 523 -12.59 12.37 -2.68
CA GLY A 523 -11.37 13.11 -2.95
C GLY A 523 -11.15 13.44 -4.42
N ASP A 524 -10.87 14.71 -4.70
CA ASP A 524 -10.38 15.19 -5.99
C ASP A 524 -9.27 16.23 -5.79
N SER A 525 -8.80 16.85 -6.88
CA SER A 525 -7.75 17.87 -6.84
C SER A 525 -8.17 19.19 -6.20
N SER A 526 -9.47 19.50 -6.25
CA SER A 526 -10.05 20.73 -5.75
C SER A 526 -10.60 20.60 -4.34
N HIS A 527 -10.98 19.37 -3.96
CA HIS A 527 -11.70 19.03 -2.74
C HIS A 527 -11.05 17.87 -1.98
N PRO A 528 -9.98 18.13 -1.21
CA PRO A 528 -9.23 17.09 -0.51
C PRO A 528 -10.11 16.25 0.43
N GLY A 529 -10.15 14.93 0.20
CA GLY A 529 -10.87 13.97 1.04
C GLY A 529 -12.38 14.11 1.13
N TYR A 530 -12.96 14.98 0.33
CA TYR A 530 -14.38 15.26 0.18
C TYR A 530 -15.17 14.00 -0.18
N LEU A 531 -16.38 13.86 0.36
CA LEU A 531 -17.30 12.78 0.01
C LEU A 531 -18.37 13.32 -0.93
N ASP A 532 -18.43 12.79 -2.14
CA ASP A 532 -19.35 13.20 -3.19
C ASP A 532 -19.82 11.98 -4.01
N PHE A 533 -20.53 12.19 -5.10
CA PHE A 533 -21.10 11.15 -5.94
C PHE A 533 -20.81 11.39 -7.43
N ASP A 534 -20.82 10.31 -8.18
CA ASP A 534 -20.63 10.36 -9.63
C ASP A 534 -21.48 9.28 -10.33
N GLY A 535 -21.69 9.46 -11.64
CA GLY A 535 -22.33 8.46 -12.49
C GLY A 535 -21.54 7.16 -12.51
N VAL A 536 -22.23 6.02 -12.42
CA VAL A 536 -21.58 4.70 -12.38
C VAL A 536 -20.68 4.41 -13.58
N ASP A 537 -20.84 5.13 -14.69
CA ASP A 537 -20.05 5.02 -15.92
C ASP A 537 -18.85 5.97 -15.99
N SER A 538 -18.64 6.80 -14.97
CA SER A 538 -17.44 7.64 -14.83
C SER A 538 -16.19 6.82 -14.51
N LEU A 539 -15.02 7.36 -14.85
CA LEU A 539 -13.73 6.69 -14.64
C LEU A 539 -13.06 7.20 -13.36
N ASN A 540 -13.16 6.46 -12.27
CA ASN A 540 -12.54 6.81 -11.00
C ASN A 540 -11.51 5.76 -10.56
N ALA A 541 -10.59 6.15 -9.67
CA ALA A 541 -9.59 5.26 -9.10
C ALA A 541 -10.24 4.10 -8.33
N VAL A 542 -9.62 2.93 -8.41
CA VAL A 542 -10.09 1.72 -7.75
C VAL A 542 -9.13 1.36 -6.61
N ARG A 543 -9.59 1.49 -5.38
CA ARG A 543 -8.85 1.11 -4.18
C ARG A 543 -9.56 -0.05 -3.48
N PRO A 544 -9.18 -1.31 -3.76
CA PRO A 544 -9.84 -2.45 -3.18
C PRO A 544 -9.59 -2.57 -1.67
N SER A 545 -10.51 -3.24 -0.99
CA SER A 545 -10.37 -3.63 0.40
C SER A 545 -10.46 -5.14 0.57
N VAL A 546 -9.64 -5.68 1.49
CA VAL A 546 -9.63 -7.08 1.90
C VAL A 546 -9.75 -7.18 3.41
N SER A 547 -10.05 -8.35 3.95
CA SER A 547 -10.10 -8.56 5.40
C SER A 547 -9.21 -9.71 5.81
N LEU A 548 -8.18 -9.43 6.62
CA LEU A 548 -7.30 -10.45 7.21
C LEU A 548 -8.05 -11.23 8.29
N SER A 549 -8.10 -12.55 8.16
CA SER A 549 -8.71 -13.45 9.16
C SER A 549 -8.08 -13.29 10.55
N SER A 550 -8.83 -13.57 11.60
CA SER A 550 -8.37 -13.51 13.00
C SER A 550 -7.24 -14.48 13.35
N CYS A 551 -6.94 -15.46 12.47
CA CYS A 551 -5.82 -16.40 12.61
C CYS A 551 -4.46 -15.79 12.25
N ASN A 552 -4.42 -14.61 11.59
CA ASN A 552 -3.16 -14.02 11.15
C ASN A 552 -2.25 -13.62 12.29
N LEU A 553 -0.99 -13.97 12.15
CA LEU A 553 0.09 -13.64 13.08
C LEU A 553 0.95 -12.52 12.49
N ILE A 554 1.56 -11.73 13.36
CA ILE A 554 2.47 -10.65 13.00
C ILE A 554 3.90 -11.06 13.29
N SER A 555 4.75 -10.95 12.26
CA SER A 555 6.19 -11.19 12.38
C SER A 555 6.91 -10.02 13.04
N ARG A 556 6.51 -8.78 12.70
CA ARG A 556 7.11 -7.54 13.21
C ARG A 556 6.23 -6.32 12.89
N GLY A 557 6.68 -5.15 13.35
CA GLY A 557 6.08 -3.86 13.03
C GLY A 557 5.25 -3.26 14.17
N ASN A 558 4.91 -2.00 14.03
CA ASN A 558 4.09 -1.22 14.94
C ASN A 558 3.05 -0.37 14.21
N GLY A 559 2.86 -0.62 12.92
CA GLY A 559 1.90 0.05 12.08
C GLY A 559 2.33 1.40 11.52
N SER A 560 3.54 1.89 11.84
CA SER A 560 4.05 3.10 11.19
C SER A 560 4.44 2.83 9.73
N PRO A 561 4.52 3.86 8.86
CA PRO A 561 4.91 3.65 7.47
C PRO A 561 6.31 3.04 7.31
N GLU A 562 7.25 3.36 8.20
CA GLU A 562 8.60 2.81 8.22
C GLU A 562 8.65 1.39 8.80
N LYS A 563 7.66 1.02 9.65
CA LYS A 563 7.55 -0.26 10.34
C LYS A 563 6.10 -0.77 10.31
N PRO A 564 5.54 -1.03 9.12
CA PRO A 564 4.18 -1.54 9.00
C PRO A 564 4.04 -2.89 9.71
N TYR A 565 2.85 -3.22 10.16
CA TYR A 565 2.56 -4.58 10.62
C TYR A 565 2.81 -5.56 9.49
N GLU A 566 3.79 -6.43 9.64
CA GLU A 566 4.15 -7.42 8.63
C GLU A 566 3.47 -8.75 8.95
N VAL A 567 2.52 -9.15 8.10
CA VAL A 567 1.78 -10.40 8.28
C VAL A 567 2.69 -11.58 8.00
N TYR A 568 2.74 -12.51 8.96
CA TYR A 568 3.48 -13.75 8.79
C TYR A 568 2.73 -14.70 7.85
N THR A 569 3.32 -14.98 6.71
CA THR A 569 2.74 -15.86 5.67
C THR A 569 3.40 -17.25 5.59
N GLY A 570 4.14 -17.64 6.63
CA GLY A 570 4.79 -18.93 6.72
C GLY A 570 3.85 -20.11 7.06
N SER A 571 4.43 -21.26 7.30
CA SER A 571 3.70 -22.52 7.55
C SER A 571 2.93 -22.50 8.88
N GLY A 572 1.83 -23.24 8.95
CA GLY A 572 1.05 -23.48 10.17
C GLY A 572 0.24 -22.25 10.63
N VAL A 573 -0.14 -21.36 9.73
CA VAL A 573 -1.01 -20.21 10.02
C VAL A 573 -2.20 -20.23 9.07
N CYS A 574 -3.41 -20.06 9.60
CA CYS A 574 -4.66 -20.04 8.83
C CYS A 574 -4.83 -21.30 7.96
N GLU A 575 -4.51 -22.47 8.50
CA GLU A 575 -4.67 -23.79 7.85
C GLU A 575 -6.07 -24.35 8.04
#